data_5495442b8922db89b239431853517117
#
_entry.id   5495442b8922db89b239431853517117
#
_cell.length_a   1.000
_cell.length_b   1.000
_cell.length_c   1.000
_cell.angle_alpha   90.00
_cell.angle_beta   90.00
_cell.angle_gamma   90.00
#
_symmetry.space_group_name_H-M   'P 1'
#
loop_
_entity.id
_entity.type
_entity.pdbx_description
1 polymer ?
#
loop_
_entity_poly.entity_id
_entity_poly.type
_entity_poly.pdbx_seq_one_letter_code
_entity_poly.pdbx_strand_id
1 'polypeptide(L)'
;MLLTTLCYLERDGRYLMMHRTKKKHDINKDKWVGVGGKFEDKESPEDCLLRETREETGLILTDYAFRGIVTFVTDRYETEFMHLYSAYDWEGSIGDCDEGELEWLDKDKVFDLNIWEGDKIFFWLMQHGAPFFSLKLVYTGDRLDAYALDGVYVRRQRPDQDMFGEFVQSREI
;
A
#
# COMPACT_ATOMS: atom_id res chain seq x y z
N MET A 1 15.28 10.18 2.76
CA MET A 1 14.52 9.25 1.87
C MET A 1 14.47 7.88 2.49
N LEU A 2 13.33 7.26 2.44
CA LEU A 2 13.09 5.97 3.02
C LEU A 2 12.70 4.98 1.92
N LEU A 3 13.36 3.82 1.86
CA LEU A 3 13.02 2.74 0.94
C LEU A 3 12.27 1.65 1.72
N THR A 4 11.09 1.29 1.24
CA THR A 4 10.25 0.29 1.90
C THR A 4 9.63 -0.65 0.89
N THR A 5 9.09 -1.76 1.38
CA THR A 5 8.19 -2.64 0.63
C THR A 5 6.79 -2.55 1.20
N LEU A 6 5.81 -2.79 0.34
CA LEU A 6 4.41 -2.90 0.70
C LEU A 6 3.81 -4.04 -0.11
N CYS A 7 3.24 -5.03 0.55
CA CYS A 7 2.74 -6.23 -0.10
C CYS A 7 1.31 -6.53 0.32
N TYR A 8 0.48 -6.85 -0.67
CA TYR A 8 -0.87 -7.38 -0.46
C TYR A 8 -0.91 -8.82 -0.95
N LEU A 9 -1.05 -9.77 -0.01
CA LEU A 9 -1.27 -11.17 -0.33
C LEU A 9 -2.72 -11.32 -0.76
N GLU A 10 -2.95 -12.10 -1.81
CA GLU A 10 -4.27 -12.26 -2.44
C GLU A 10 -4.68 -13.73 -2.46
N ARG A 11 -5.89 -14.03 -2.02
CA ARG A 11 -6.50 -15.36 -2.09
C ARG A 11 -8.02 -15.28 -2.03
N ASP A 12 -8.70 -16.00 -2.93
CA ASP A 12 -10.16 -16.11 -2.93
C ASP A 12 -10.89 -14.75 -2.96
N GLY A 13 -10.36 -13.80 -3.75
CA GLY A 13 -10.95 -12.47 -3.86
C GLY A 13 -10.72 -11.56 -2.66
N ARG A 14 -9.74 -11.89 -1.81
CA ARG A 14 -9.41 -11.15 -0.59
C ARG A 14 -7.95 -10.73 -0.56
N TYR A 15 -7.70 -9.64 0.17
CA TYR A 15 -6.35 -9.22 0.56
C TYR A 15 -6.10 -9.57 2.03
N LEU A 16 -4.88 -9.99 2.35
CA LEU A 16 -4.41 -10.00 3.73
C LEU A 16 -3.99 -8.57 4.08
N MET A 17 -4.64 -7.99 5.06
CA MET A 17 -4.37 -6.62 5.50
C MET A 17 -4.11 -6.57 6.99
N MET A 18 -3.32 -5.58 7.39
CA MET A 18 -2.96 -5.33 8.78
C MET A 18 -3.71 -4.09 9.28
N HIS A 19 -4.47 -4.23 10.36
CA HIS A 19 -5.02 -3.10 11.10
C HIS A 19 -3.98 -2.61 12.10
N ARG A 20 -3.45 -1.41 11.89
CA ARG A 20 -2.34 -0.84 12.68
C ARG A 20 -2.86 -0.32 14.02
N THR A 21 -2.89 -1.16 15.04
CA THR A 21 -3.48 -0.84 16.35
C THR A 21 -2.51 -0.90 17.51
N LYS A 22 -1.34 -1.54 17.34
CA LYS A 22 -0.46 -1.90 18.46
C LYS A 22 0.64 -0.88 18.77
N LYS A 23 1.01 -0.01 17.82
CA LYS A 23 2.03 1.03 18.03
C LYS A 23 1.36 2.37 18.39
N LYS A 24 1.83 3.02 19.47
CA LYS A 24 1.25 4.27 19.96
C LYS A 24 1.57 5.48 19.06
N HIS A 25 2.80 5.57 18.54
CA HIS A 25 3.27 6.65 17.68
C HIS A 25 3.49 6.12 16.26
N ASP A 26 2.39 6.00 15.51
CA ASP A 26 2.39 5.42 14.18
C ASP A 26 1.58 6.32 13.26
N ILE A 27 2.17 6.80 12.14
CA ILE A 27 1.45 7.60 11.14
C ILE A 27 0.27 6.82 10.56
N ASN A 28 0.36 5.48 10.54
CA ASN A 28 -0.69 4.60 10.03
C ASN A 28 -1.64 4.11 11.13
N LYS A 29 -1.58 4.71 12.33
CA LYS A 29 -2.41 4.26 13.46
C LYS A 29 -3.89 4.22 13.08
N ASP A 30 -4.54 3.11 13.42
CA ASP A 30 -5.94 2.79 13.10
C ASP A 30 -6.24 2.64 11.60
N LYS A 31 -5.23 2.74 10.75
CA LYS A 31 -5.40 2.48 9.32
C LYS A 31 -5.15 1.01 8.97
N TRP A 32 -5.76 0.59 7.87
CA TRP A 32 -5.51 -0.70 7.25
C TRP A 32 -4.42 -0.55 6.20
N VAL A 33 -3.39 -1.38 6.29
CA VAL A 33 -2.24 -1.37 5.37
C VAL A 33 -1.89 -2.79 4.94
N GLY A 34 -1.02 -2.92 3.95
CA GLY A 34 -0.41 -4.20 3.60
C GLY A 34 0.73 -4.55 4.56
N VAL A 35 1.39 -5.66 4.31
CA VAL A 35 2.61 -6.06 5.02
C VAL A 35 3.84 -5.49 4.32
N GLY A 36 4.88 -5.20 5.08
CA GLY A 36 6.11 -4.64 4.53
C GLY A 36 6.89 -3.87 5.58
N GLY A 37 7.98 -3.27 5.15
CA GLY A 37 8.82 -2.48 6.04
C GLY A 37 10.04 -1.91 5.34
N LYS A 38 10.96 -1.39 6.13
CA LYS A 38 12.15 -0.69 5.65
C LYS A 38 13.20 -1.66 5.13
N PHE A 39 13.88 -1.27 4.06
CA PHE A 39 15.07 -1.97 3.59
C PHE A 39 16.15 -1.94 4.65
N GLU A 40 16.85 -3.04 4.80
CA GLU A 40 18.14 -3.12 5.49
C GLU A 40 19.28 -2.95 4.47
N ASP A 41 20.49 -2.68 4.98
CA ASP A 41 21.66 -2.55 4.14
C ASP A 41 21.86 -3.80 3.27
N LYS A 42 22.17 -3.61 1.99
CA LYS A 42 22.41 -4.66 0.98
C LYS A 42 21.19 -5.46 0.53
N GLU A 43 19.99 -5.11 0.97
CA GLU A 43 18.78 -5.77 0.50
C GLU A 43 18.33 -5.26 -0.86
N SER A 44 17.94 -6.18 -1.73
CA SER A 44 17.09 -5.87 -2.87
C SER A 44 15.64 -5.65 -2.41
N PRO A 45 14.76 -5.08 -3.27
CA PRO A 45 13.34 -5.04 -2.94
C PRO A 45 12.75 -6.41 -2.57
N GLU A 46 13.17 -7.48 -3.28
CA GLU A 46 12.69 -8.84 -3.02
C GLU A 46 13.25 -9.40 -1.69
N ASP A 47 14.49 -9.12 -1.35
CA ASP A 47 15.05 -9.51 -0.06
C ASP A 47 14.25 -8.90 1.10
N CYS A 48 13.96 -7.61 1.01
CA CYS A 48 13.14 -6.90 2.00
C CYS A 48 11.71 -7.45 2.03
N LEU A 49 11.09 -7.67 0.88
CA LEU A 49 9.76 -8.23 0.77
C LEU A 49 9.64 -9.57 1.51
N LEU A 50 10.56 -10.49 1.22
CA LEU A 50 10.53 -11.85 1.80
C LEU A 50 10.78 -11.81 3.30
N ARG A 51 11.75 -11.01 3.75
CA ARG A 51 12.08 -10.87 5.17
C ARG A 51 10.92 -10.25 5.96
N GLU A 52 10.42 -9.11 5.53
CA GLU A 52 9.35 -8.39 6.24
C GLU A 52 8.04 -9.20 6.26
N THR A 53 7.68 -9.86 5.16
CA THR A 53 6.49 -10.70 5.13
C THR A 53 6.61 -11.86 6.13
N ARG A 54 7.79 -12.50 6.19
CA ARG A 54 8.04 -13.57 7.14
C ARG A 54 7.99 -13.08 8.59
N GLU A 55 8.59 -11.94 8.88
CA GLU A 55 8.59 -11.36 10.22
C GLU A 55 7.17 -11.00 10.69
N GLU A 56 6.38 -10.40 9.80
CA GLU A 56 5.04 -9.92 10.17
C GLU A 56 3.96 -11.01 10.13
N THR A 57 4.10 -12.00 9.26
CA THR A 57 3.03 -13.01 9.05
C THR A 57 3.44 -14.44 9.36
N GLY A 58 4.73 -14.75 9.35
CA GLY A 58 5.25 -16.13 9.39
C GLY A 58 5.24 -16.83 8.04
N LEU A 59 4.78 -16.17 6.98
CA LEU A 59 4.66 -16.78 5.65
C LEU A 59 5.92 -16.59 4.82
N ILE A 60 6.24 -17.59 4.02
CA ILE A 60 7.35 -17.55 3.05
C ILE A 60 6.72 -17.46 1.66
N LEU A 61 6.83 -16.30 1.03
CA LEU A 61 6.27 -16.07 -0.31
C LEU A 61 6.97 -16.91 -1.37
N THR A 62 6.20 -17.54 -2.25
CA THR A 62 6.68 -18.38 -3.35
C THR A 62 6.27 -17.86 -4.72
N ASP A 63 5.22 -17.01 -4.79
CA ASP A 63 4.76 -16.38 -6.03
C ASP A 63 4.32 -14.96 -5.73
N TYR A 64 4.95 -13.99 -6.38
CA TYR A 64 4.67 -12.57 -6.18
C TYR A 64 5.03 -11.77 -7.43
N ALA A 65 4.48 -10.57 -7.55
CA ALA A 65 4.72 -9.67 -8.66
C ALA A 65 5.00 -8.25 -8.16
N PHE A 66 6.02 -7.61 -8.75
CA PHE A 66 6.32 -6.20 -8.52
C PHE A 66 5.32 -5.35 -9.32
N ARG A 67 4.45 -4.63 -8.62
CA ARG A 67 3.32 -3.92 -9.25
C ARG A 67 3.63 -2.47 -9.57
N GLY A 68 4.46 -1.82 -8.80
CA GLY A 68 4.80 -0.42 -9.00
C GLY A 68 5.60 0.17 -7.86
N ILE A 69 5.96 1.44 -8.01
CA ILE A 69 6.55 2.24 -6.93
C ILE A 69 5.58 3.34 -6.54
N VAL A 70 5.29 3.42 -5.25
CA VAL A 70 4.47 4.47 -4.67
C VAL A 70 5.37 5.43 -3.91
N THR A 71 5.45 6.67 -4.38
CA THR A 71 6.21 7.74 -3.73
C THR A 71 5.29 8.49 -2.79
N PHE A 72 5.45 8.26 -1.49
CA PHE A 72 4.64 8.86 -0.45
C PHE A 72 5.32 10.12 0.09
N VAL A 73 4.73 11.29 -0.18
CA VAL A 73 5.23 12.59 0.26
C VAL A 73 4.28 13.15 1.30
N THR A 74 4.81 13.51 2.46
CA THR A 74 4.03 14.06 3.56
C THR A 74 4.77 15.22 4.21
N ASP A 75 4.04 16.13 4.84
CA ASP A 75 4.60 17.23 5.61
C ASP A 75 5.10 16.82 7.01
N ARG A 76 4.89 15.53 7.40
CA ARG A 76 5.25 15.02 8.74
C ARG A 76 6.56 14.26 8.79
N TYR A 77 6.94 13.57 7.71
CA TYR A 77 8.08 12.66 7.68
C TYR A 77 8.81 12.79 6.34
N GLU A 78 9.96 12.13 6.24
CA GLU A 78 10.72 12.07 4.99
C GLU A 78 9.96 11.32 3.90
N THR A 79 10.28 11.62 2.65
CA THR A 79 9.70 10.94 1.49
C THR A 79 10.01 9.44 1.52
N GLU A 80 8.98 8.64 1.31
CA GLU A 80 9.06 7.19 1.30
C GLU A 80 8.80 6.64 -0.11
N PHE A 81 9.67 5.74 -0.55
CA PHE A 81 9.50 5.02 -1.82
C PHE A 81 9.09 3.59 -1.49
N MET A 82 7.80 3.32 -1.63
CA MET A 82 7.21 2.01 -1.34
C MET A 82 7.24 1.15 -2.60
N HIS A 83 7.94 0.02 -2.52
CA HIS A 83 7.97 -0.99 -3.58
C HIS A 83 6.76 -1.88 -3.37
N LEU A 84 5.76 -1.70 -4.25
CA LEU A 84 4.44 -2.33 -4.13
C LEU A 84 4.41 -3.69 -4.81
N TYR A 85 4.03 -4.71 -4.06
CA TYR A 85 3.93 -6.10 -4.51
C TYR A 85 2.53 -6.67 -4.28
N SER A 86 2.12 -7.56 -5.16
CA SER A 86 1.07 -8.55 -4.91
C SER A 86 1.71 -9.91 -4.70
N ALA A 87 1.20 -10.71 -3.79
CA ALA A 87 1.65 -12.08 -3.58
C ALA A 87 0.48 -13.04 -3.74
N TYR A 88 0.71 -14.15 -4.43
CA TYR A 88 -0.35 -15.06 -4.83
C TYR A 88 -0.20 -16.46 -4.24
N ASP A 89 0.99 -16.83 -3.77
CA ASP A 89 1.22 -18.10 -3.12
C ASP A 89 2.34 -18.01 -2.08
N TRP A 90 2.31 -18.91 -1.10
CA TRP A 90 3.23 -18.93 0.03
C TRP A 90 3.19 -20.26 0.75
N GLU A 91 4.19 -20.48 1.60
CA GLU A 91 4.29 -21.61 2.52
C GLU A 91 4.16 -21.12 3.95
N GLY A 92 3.74 -22.00 4.86
CA GLY A 92 3.62 -21.70 6.28
C GLY A 92 2.19 -21.31 6.68
N SER A 93 2.04 -20.89 7.93
CA SER A 93 0.78 -20.46 8.50
C SER A 93 0.94 -19.10 9.16
N ILE A 94 -0.14 -18.31 9.17
CA ILE A 94 -0.16 -16.98 9.75
C ILE A 94 0.01 -17.07 11.27
N GLY A 95 1.01 -16.35 11.79
CA GLY A 95 1.26 -16.17 13.21
C GLY A 95 0.76 -14.82 13.71
N ASP A 96 1.10 -14.49 14.97
CA ASP A 96 0.80 -13.19 15.55
C ASP A 96 1.68 -12.10 14.94
N CYS A 97 1.11 -10.89 14.81
CA CYS A 97 1.83 -9.72 14.36
C CYS A 97 1.97 -8.70 15.48
N ASP A 98 3.19 -8.20 15.71
CA ASP A 98 3.49 -7.23 16.77
C ASP A 98 3.00 -5.82 16.47
N GLU A 99 2.72 -5.49 15.22
CA GLU A 99 2.36 -4.14 14.77
C GLU A 99 0.85 -3.91 14.66
N GLY A 100 0.09 -4.98 14.54
CA GLY A 100 -1.36 -4.90 14.36
C GLY A 100 -2.01 -6.26 14.26
N GLU A 101 -3.24 -6.26 13.81
CA GLU A 101 -4.04 -7.47 13.59
C GLU A 101 -4.15 -7.76 12.10
N LEU A 102 -3.88 -9.00 11.72
CA LEU A 102 -3.97 -9.46 10.33
C LEU A 102 -5.37 -10.03 10.06
N GLU A 103 -5.96 -9.64 8.94
CA GLU A 103 -7.29 -10.07 8.55
C GLU A 103 -7.41 -10.19 7.04
N TRP A 104 -8.14 -11.21 6.57
CA TRP A 104 -8.50 -11.34 5.17
C TRP A 104 -9.75 -10.53 4.87
N LEU A 105 -9.65 -9.56 3.97
CA LEU A 105 -10.73 -8.64 3.63
C LEU A 105 -11.07 -8.72 2.14
N ASP A 106 -12.35 -8.65 1.81
CA ASP A 106 -12.80 -8.67 0.42
C ASP A 106 -12.20 -7.50 -0.37
N LYS A 107 -11.71 -7.76 -1.58
CA LYS A 107 -11.07 -6.76 -2.44
C LYS A 107 -12.00 -5.58 -2.77
N ASP A 108 -13.29 -5.84 -2.95
CA ASP A 108 -14.26 -4.79 -3.26
C ASP A 108 -14.59 -3.89 -2.07
N LYS A 109 -14.34 -4.37 -0.86
CA LYS A 109 -14.60 -3.61 0.38
C LYS A 109 -13.42 -2.75 0.83
N VAL A 110 -12.25 -2.91 0.24
CA VAL A 110 -11.05 -2.18 0.65
C VAL A 110 -11.25 -0.67 0.57
N PHE A 111 -12.03 -0.20 -0.39
CA PHE A 111 -12.30 1.23 -0.60
C PHE A 111 -13.14 1.88 0.50
N ASP A 112 -13.81 1.09 1.33
CA ASP A 112 -14.63 1.57 2.45
C ASP A 112 -13.90 1.53 3.79
N LEU A 113 -12.68 0.98 3.82
CA LEU A 113 -11.86 0.90 5.03
C LEU A 113 -11.21 2.24 5.35
N ASN A 114 -10.76 2.39 6.60
CA ASN A 114 -9.90 3.50 6.97
C ASN A 114 -8.49 3.28 6.40
N ILE A 115 -8.31 3.74 5.18
CA ILE A 115 -7.04 3.71 4.46
C ILE A 115 -6.68 5.12 3.99
N TRP A 116 -5.45 5.32 3.60
CA TRP A 116 -5.04 6.57 2.93
C TRP A 116 -5.82 6.73 1.62
N GLU A 117 -6.30 7.94 1.33
CA GLU A 117 -7.09 8.19 0.11
C GLU A 117 -6.33 7.77 -1.16
N GLY A 118 -5.04 8.04 -1.22
CA GLY A 118 -4.20 7.68 -2.35
C GLY A 118 -4.01 6.17 -2.53
N ASP A 119 -4.12 5.39 -1.45
CA ASP A 119 -4.04 3.93 -1.54
C ASP A 119 -5.18 3.37 -2.38
N LYS A 120 -6.34 4.02 -2.37
CA LYS A 120 -7.47 3.64 -3.24
C LYS A 120 -7.08 3.66 -4.71
N ILE A 121 -6.22 4.59 -5.11
CA ILE A 121 -5.75 4.69 -6.49
C ILE A 121 -4.95 3.44 -6.88
N PHE A 122 -3.97 3.03 -6.07
CA PHE A 122 -3.20 1.85 -6.44
C PHE A 122 -4.00 0.55 -6.30
N PHE A 123 -4.94 0.44 -5.36
CA PHE A 123 -5.85 -0.69 -5.32
C PHE A 123 -6.68 -0.80 -6.61
N TRP A 124 -7.21 0.34 -7.07
CA TRP A 124 -7.96 0.36 -8.33
C TRP A 124 -7.09 -0.08 -9.51
N LEU A 125 -5.87 0.46 -9.61
CA LEU A 125 -4.91 0.08 -10.65
C LEU A 125 -4.60 -1.42 -10.63
N MET A 126 -4.30 -1.96 -9.46
CA MET A 126 -4.02 -3.40 -9.32
C MET A 126 -5.21 -4.26 -9.69
N GLN A 127 -6.42 -3.89 -9.26
CA GLN A 127 -7.65 -4.65 -9.54
C GLN A 127 -8.05 -4.59 -11.02
N HIS A 128 -7.64 -3.57 -11.74
CA HIS A 128 -7.91 -3.41 -13.18
C HIS A 128 -6.74 -3.87 -14.06
N GLY A 129 -5.77 -4.58 -13.50
CA GLY A 129 -4.67 -5.18 -14.26
C GLY A 129 -3.73 -4.17 -14.89
N ALA A 130 -3.54 -3.01 -14.27
CA ALA A 130 -2.61 -2.01 -14.77
C ALA A 130 -1.19 -2.60 -14.88
N PRO A 131 -0.41 -2.23 -15.93
CA PRO A 131 1.00 -2.56 -15.99
C PRO A 131 1.76 -1.86 -14.87
N PHE A 132 3.05 -2.18 -14.69
CA PHE A 132 3.89 -1.53 -13.71
C PHE A 132 3.74 -0.02 -13.77
N PHE A 133 3.52 0.63 -12.62
CA PHE A 133 3.28 2.07 -12.56
C PHE A 133 4.15 2.77 -11.52
N SER A 134 4.33 4.07 -11.71
CA SER A 134 4.89 4.97 -10.73
C SER A 134 3.78 5.91 -10.24
N LEU A 135 3.45 5.84 -8.96
CA LEU A 135 2.39 6.65 -8.36
C LEU A 135 2.97 7.52 -7.25
N LYS A 136 2.94 8.83 -7.44
CA LYS A 136 3.31 9.79 -6.39
C LYS A 136 2.06 10.29 -5.69
N LEU A 137 2.09 10.28 -4.37
CA LEU A 137 0.99 10.75 -3.52
C LEU A 137 1.52 11.86 -2.62
N VAL A 138 0.89 13.01 -2.64
CA VAL A 138 1.33 14.18 -1.85
C VAL A 138 0.26 14.55 -0.84
N TYR A 139 0.63 14.52 0.43
CA TYR A 139 -0.28 14.77 1.55
C TYR A 139 0.12 15.98 2.37
N THR A 140 -0.89 16.72 2.84
CA THR A 140 -0.79 17.62 3.99
C THR A 140 -1.66 17.03 5.09
N GLY A 141 -1.07 16.64 6.21
CA GLY A 141 -1.78 15.83 7.20
C GLY A 141 -2.34 14.56 6.57
N ASP A 142 -3.63 14.32 6.71
CA ASP A 142 -4.32 13.17 6.11
C ASP A 142 -4.95 13.49 4.75
N ARG A 143 -4.83 14.74 4.27
CA ARG A 143 -5.44 15.18 3.01
C ARG A 143 -4.52 14.92 1.83
N LEU A 144 -5.03 14.22 0.82
CA LEU A 144 -4.35 14.06 -0.47
C LEU A 144 -4.46 15.35 -1.28
N ASP A 145 -3.35 16.07 -1.43
CA ASP A 145 -3.30 17.34 -2.17
C ASP A 145 -3.06 17.15 -3.67
N ALA A 146 -2.33 16.11 -4.01
CA ALA A 146 -2.01 15.80 -5.40
C ALA A 146 -1.61 14.34 -5.54
N TYR A 147 -1.77 13.81 -6.75
CA TYR A 147 -1.12 12.57 -7.16
C TYR A 147 -0.52 12.74 -8.54
N ALA A 148 0.47 11.92 -8.86
CA ALA A 148 1.02 11.83 -10.20
C ALA A 148 1.12 10.36 -10.60
N LEU A 149 0.46 9.99 -11.68
CA LEU A 149 0.55 8.65 -12.25
C LEU A 149 1.45 8.69 -13.48
N ASP A 150 2.55 7.95 -13.42
CA ASP A 150 3.57 7.92 -14.47
C ASP A 150 4.01 9.34 -14.91
N GLY A 151 4.16 10.22 -13.93
CA GLY A 151 4.60 11.60 -14.12
C GLY A 151 3.49 12.60 -14.48
N VAL A 152 2.24 12.15 -14.63
CA VAL A 152 1.12 13.05 -14.95
C VAL A 152 0.40 13.47 -13.67
N TYR A 153 0.49 14.77 -13.34
CA TYR A 153 -0.03 15.34 -12.11
C TYR A 153 -1.50 15.70 -12.19
N VAL A 154 -2.21 15.40 -11.10
CA VAL A 154 -3.54 15.90 -10.80
C VAL A 154 -3.49 16.53 -9.40
N ARG A 155 -3.88 17.81 -9.31
CA ARG A 155 -3.82 18.58 -8.08
C ARG A 155 -5.21 18.86 -7.55
N ARG A 156 -5.37 18.83 -6.24
CA ARG A 156 -6.63 19.23 -5.58
C ARG A 156 -6.97 20.68 -5.93
N GLN A 157 -8.20 20.91 -6.34
CA GLN A 157 -8.70 22.23 -6.70
C GLN A 157 -9.65 22.81 -5.64
N ARG A 158 -10.28 21.94 -4.84
CA ARG A 158 -11.25 22.31 -3.82
C ARG A 158 -11.02 21.50 -2.54
N PRO A 159 -11.29 22.07 -1.34
CA PRO A 159 -11.10 21.33 -0.07
C PRO A 159 -11.92 20.03 0.01
N ASP A 160 -13.11 20.00 -0.57
CA ASP A 160 -14.05 18.87 -0.54
C ASP A 160 -13.98 17.96 -1.77
N GLN A 161 -12.96 18.13 -2.61
CA GLN A 161 -12.79 17.35 -3.83
C GLN A 161 -12.57 15.87 -3.50
N ASP A 162 -13.34 15.01 -4.17
CA ASP A 162 -13.13 13.56 -4.13
C ASP A 162 -12.07 13.15 -5.16
N MET A 163 -10.80 13.17 -4.74
CA MET A 163 -9.68 12.89 -5.62
C MET A 163 -9.75 11.48 -6.22
N PHE A 164 -10.14 10.50 -5.42
CA PHE A 164 -10.28 9.12 -5.90
C PHE A 164 -11.46 8.95 -6.84
N GLY A 165 -12.63 9.49 -6.50
CA GLY A 165 -13.81 9.41 -7.37
C GLY A 165 -13.57 10.04 -8.73
N GLU A 166 -12.92 11.20 -8.77
CA GLU A 166 -12.54 11.86 -10.02
C GLU A 166 -11.49 11.08 -10.81
N PHE A 167 -10.56 10.42 -10.12
CA PHE A 167 -9.60 9.50 -10.76
C PHE A 167 -10.33 8.38 -11.48
N VAL A 168 -11.28 7.71 -10.82
CA VAL A 168 -12.08 6.62 -11.42
C VAL A 168 -12.84 7.12 -12.64
N GLN A 169 -13.54 8.24 -12.52
CA GLN A 169 -14.30 8.84 -13.63
C GLN A 169 -13.41 9.14 -14.84
N SER A 170 -12.18 9.60 -14.62
CA SER A 170 -11.24 9.90 -15.70
C SER A 170 -10.80 8.65 -16.47
N ARG A 171 -10.97 7.45 -15.89
CA ARG A 171 -10.57 6.16 -16.47
C ARG A 171 -11.71 5.41 -17.16
N GLU A 172 -12.96 5.79 -16.92
CA GLU A 172 -14.15 5.14 -17.49
C GLU A 172 -14.53 5.66 -18.88
N ILE A 173 -13.80 6.64 -19.41
CA ILE A 173 -14.06 7.24 -20.72
C ILE A 173 -13.46 6.40 -21.84
#